data_c9b56a53ae82c90304ab6847928bd9f4
#
_entry.id   c9b56a53ae82c90304ab6847928bd9f4
#
_cell.length_a   1.000
_cell.length_b   1.000
_cell.length_c   1.000
_cell.angle_alpha   90.00
_cell.angle_beta   90.00
_cell.angle_gamma   90.00
#
_symmetry.space_group_name_H-M   'P 1'
#
loop_
_entity.id
_entity.type
_entity.pdbx_description
1 polymer ?
#
loop_
_entity_poly.entity_id
_entity_poly.type
_entity_poly.pdbx_seq_one_letter_code
_entity_poly.pdbx_strand_id
1 'polypeptide(L)'
;KKEGKLKGHKDVTVQDLPGIYSLSPYSPEEVVARNYLVNERPDAILNIVDGTNLERNLYLTTQLMELGIPVVVAVNMLDLAEKNGDKLDLKSLSKELGCPVVGITALKNKGVDEAVSAVLTAADGPAPQNYRTFTVEESALEDGDDVESATAAARYDFIGKVVSKSVKKGRAAHALSTSDKIDRVVTNRILALPIFVCVMFLVYAISMGGWGVSIGTRATDWANDRLFGDGWFISGGDGYEDAAGAFEEAGVIIEAWEAGETTAYLYDDDEGTTDEVPLTEDLYQAALAVEEPDPADYGHWVNGIPVTVGNWLENIGCADWLSGLIVDGIIGGVGAVLGFVPQMLVLFLLLSILEDIGYMARIAFIMDRVFRKFGLSGRSFIPMLVGTGCGVPGVMASRTIENERDRRMTIMTTCFIPCGAKMPIIAMFAAALFGGNRALVATSAYFIGVAAIVISGIILKKTRPFTGEPAPFVMELPAYHI
;
A
#
# COMPACT_ATOMS: atom_id res chain seq x y z
N LYS A 1 8.25 -4.94 23.37
CA LYS A 1 8.57 -4.65 24.77
C LYS A 1 9.98 -4.10 24.81
N LYS A 2 10.12 -2.84 25.23
CA LYS A 2 11.42 -2.16 25.44
C LYS A 2 11.51 -1.69 26.87
N GLU A 3 12.65 -1.90 27.48
CA GLU A 3 12.92 -1.49 28.85
C GLU A 3 13.94 -0.36 28.87
N GLY A 4 13.72 0.64 29.72
CA GLY A 4 14.61 1.79 29.88
C GLY A 4 14.60 2.32 31.31
N LYS A 5 15.62 3.10 31.65
CA LYS A 5 15.69 3.79 32.94
C LYS A 5 15.21 5.23 32.81
N LEU A 6 14.44 5.68 33.79
CA LEU A 6 13.95 7.05 33.80
C LEU A 6 15.11 8.04 34.06
N LYS A 7 15.25 9.05 33.22
CA LYS A 7 16.28 10.07 33.34
C LYS A 7 16.07 10.85 34.66
N GLY A 8 17.09 10.89 35.47
CA GLY A 8 17.03 11.57 36.78
C GLY A 8 16.61 10.66 37.97
N HIS A 9 16.07 9.45 37.72
CA HIS A 9 15.64 8.50 38.73
C HIS A 9 16.23 7.13 38.45
N LYS A 10 17.35 6.80 39.11
CA LYS A 10 18.13 5.58 38.80
C LYS A 10 17.42 4.28 39.19
N ASP A 11 16.50 4.33 40.12
CA ASP A 11 15.79 3.17 40.66
C ASP A 11 14.44 2.93 39.95
N VAL A 12 14.09 3.77 38.95
CA VAL A 12 12.84 3.65 38.21
C VAL A 12 13.09 3.05 36.83
N THR A 13 12.48 1.91 36.62
CA THR A 13 12.46 1.23 35.33
C THR A 13 11.16 1.56 34.57
N VAL A 14 11.27 2.02 33.36
CA VAL A 14 10.13 2.28 32.43
C VAL A 14 10.06 1.18 31.43
N GLN A 15 8.91 0.52 31.36
CA GLN A 15 8.63 -0.49 30.35
C GLN A 15 7.69 0.06 29.29
N ASP A 16 8.20 0.18 28.05
CA ASP A 16 7.38 0.53 26.88
C ASP A 16 6.63 -0.71 26.39
N LEU A 17 5.31 -0.57 26.25
CA LEU A 17 4.42 -1.60 25.74
C LEU A 17 3.91 -1.19 24.35
N PRO A 18 3.54 -2.15 23.50
CA PRO A 18 2.90 -1.84 22.23
C PRO A 18 1.65 -0.97 22.42
N GLY A 19 1.38 -0.06 21.48
CA GLY A 19 0.16 0.74 21.47
C GLY A 19 -1.06 -0.15 21.26
N ILE A 20 -2.02 -0.09 22.20
CA ILE A 20 -3.24 -0.90 22.17
C ILE A 20 -4.45 -0.03 22.46
N TYR A 21 -5.62 -0.47 22.01
CA TYR A 21 -6.91 0.19 22.28
C TYR A 21 -7.77 -0.61 23.28
N SER A 22 -7.45 -1.89 23.47
CA SER A 22 -8.16 -2.79 24.36
C SER A 22 -7.19 -3.81 24.94
N LEU A 23 -7.55 -4.41 26.08
CA LEU A 23 -6.87 -5.56 26.67
C LEU A 23 -7.47 -6.90 26.17
N SER A 24 -8.39 -6.86 25.21
CA SER A 24 -8.95 -8.07 24.61
C SER A 24 -7.90 -8.77 23.75
N PRO A 25 -7.80 -10.12 23.79
CA PRO A 25 -6.69 -10.86 23.18
C PRO A 25 -6.87 -11.08 21.66
N TYR A 26 -7.20 -10.02 20.91
CA TYR A 26 -7.43 -10.13 19.47
C TYR A 26 -6.17 -9.93 18.62
N SER A 27 -5.19 -9.14 19.13
CA SER A 27 -3.92 -8.92 18.45
C SER A 27 -2.74 -9.41 19.28
N PRO A 28 -1.60 -9.79 18.66
CA PRO A 28 -0.38 -10.16 19.38
C PRO A 28 0.10 -9.06 20.33
N GLU A 29 -0.07 -7.81 19.95
CA GLU A 29 0.28 -6.63 20.73
C GLU A 29 -0.56 -6.54 22.02
N GLU A 30 -1.87 -6.74 21.89
CA GLU A 30 -2.80 -6.76 23.03
C GLU A 30 -2.50 -7.92 23.97
N VAL A 31 -2.19 -9.10 23.44
CA VAL A 31 -1.77 -10.27 24.23
C VAL A 31 -0.48 -9.98 25.01
N VAL A 32 0.53 -9.36 24.38
CA VAL A 32 1.80 -9.00 25.03
C VAL A 32 1.58 -7.99 26.14
N ALA A 33 0.81 -6.93 25.89
CA ALA A 33 0.51 -5.89 26.87
C ALA A 33 -0.30 -6.46 28.05
N ARG A 34 -1.36 -7.22 27.77
CA ARG A 34 -2.18 -7.86 28.79
C ARG A 34 -1.37 -8.81 29.66
N ASN A 35 -0.58 -9.70 29.06
CA ASN A 35 0.23 -10.66 29.81
C ASN A 35 1.24 -9.95 30.72
N TYR A 36 1.83 -8.85 30.25
CA TYR A 36 2.73 -8.06 31.09
C TYR A 36 2.00 -7.43 32.29
N LEU A 37 0.88 -6.76 32.05
CA LEU A 37 0.13 -6.08 33.09
C LEU A 37 -0.45 -7.05 34.17
N VAL A 38 -0.87 -8.23 33.73
CA VAL A 38 -1.45 -9.24 34.63
C VAL A 38 -0.37 -10.01 35.41
N ASN A 39 0.72 -10.41 34.75
CA ASN A 39 1.74 -11.29 35.35
C ASN A 39 2.82 -10.52 36.10
N GLU A 40 3.32 -9.42 35.51
CA GLU A 40 4.43 -8.64 36.10
C GLU A 40 3.93 -7.57 37.09
N ARG A 41 2.67 -7.12 36.95
CA ARG A 41 2.00 -6.14 37.82
C ARG A 41 2.90 -4.94 38.18
N PRO A 42 3.10 -3.99 37.26
CA PRO A 42 3.92 -2.79 37.50
C PRO A 42 3.35 -1.97 38.68
N ASP A 43 4.19 -1.16 39.33
CA ASP A 43 3.79 -0.33 40.46
C ASP A 43 2.80 0.78 40.05
N ALA A 44 2.90 1.29 38.81
CA ALA A 44 1.95 2.25 38.24
C ALA A 44 1.92 2.16 36.73
N ILE A 45 0.84 2.64 36.13
CA ILE A 45 0.61 2.70 34.67
C ILE A 45 0.47 4.16 34.26
N LEU A 46 1.28 4.59 33.30
CA LEU A 46 1.07 5.84 32.55
C LEU A 46 0.32 5.52 31.24
N ASN A 47 -0.95 5.87 31.19
CA ASN A 47 -1.76 5.70 30.00
C ASN A 47 -1.81 7.01 29.20
N ILE A 48 -1.21 7.02 28.00
CA ILE A 48 -1.18 8.17 27.11
C ILE A 48 -2.40 8.09 26.19
N VAL A 49 -3.26 9.11 26.23
CA VAL A 49 -4.49 9.19 25.47
C VAL A 49 -4.48 10.40 24.54
N ASP A 50 -5.11 10.27 23.38
CA ASP A 50 -5.26 11.37 22.44
C ASP A 50 -6.40 12.31 22.88
N GLY A 51 -6.08 13.57 23.14
CA GLY A 51 -7.03 14.59 23.56
C GLY A 51 -8.06 14.98 22.48
N THR A 52 -7.78 14.69 21.23
CA THR A 52 -8.71 14.96 20.11
C THR A 52 -9.77 13.88 19.97
N ASN A 53 -9.52 12.67 20.54
CA ASN A 53 -10.40 11.49 20.42
C ASN A 53 -10.54 10.72 21.74
N LEU A 54 -10.94 11.44 22.80
CA LEU A 54 -10.99 10.90 24.16
C LEU A 54 -11.96 9.72 24.32
N GLU A 55 -13.13 9.76 23.67
CA GLU A 55 -14.15 8.72 23.81
C GLU A 55 -13.61 7.33 23.52
N ARG A 56 -12.80 7.20 22.48
CA ARG A 56 -12.20 5.92 22.10
C ARG A 56 -11.03 5.52 23.01
N ASN A 57 -10.16 6.47 23.30
CA ASN A 57 -8.94 6.20 24.06
C ASN A 57 -9.23 5.88 25.54
N LEU A 58 -10.31 6.42 26.09
CA LEU A 58 -10.72 6.12 27.46
C LEU A 58 -11.27 4.70 27.65
N TYR A 59 -11.58 3.98 26.57
CA TYR A 59 -12.01 2.59 26.66
C TYR A 59 -10.93 1.72 27.31
N LEU A 60 -9.70 1.81 26.82
CA LEU A 60 -8.56 1.14 27.44
C LEU A 60 -8.34 1.59 28.90
N THR A 61 -8.51 2.89 29.17
CA THR A 61 -8.38 3.44 30.53
C THR A 61 -9.30 2.72 31.51
N THR A 62 -10.57 2.48 31.11
CA THR A 62 -11.53 1.76 31.99
C THR A 62 -11.08 0.32 32.26
N GLN A 63 -10.47 -0.35 31.31
CA GLN A 63 -9.94 -1.71 31.48
C GLN A 63 -8.69 -1.74 32.37
N LEU A 64 -7.79 -0.75 32.20
CA LEU A 64 -6.58 -0.64 33.03
C LEU A 64 -6.93 -0.39 34.52
N MET A 65 -7.94 0.43 34.77
CA MET A 65 -8.42 0.69 36.13
C MET A 65 -8.94 -0.57 36.82
N GLU A 66 -9.58 -1.49 36.12
CA GLU A 66 -10.08 -2.75 36.67
C GLU A 66 -8.96 -3.72 37.12
N LEU A 67 -7.73 -3.53 36.66
CA LEU A 67 -6.59 -4.34 37.10
C LEU A 67 -6.16 -4.04 38.54
N GLY A 68 -6.66 -2.95 39.14
CA GLY A 68 -6.31 -2.55 40.50
C GLY A 68 -4.88 -2.01 40.65
N ILE A 69 -4.25 -1.61 39.54
CA ILE A 69 -2.94 -0.95 39.47
C ILE A 69 -3.17 0.56 39.44
N PRO A 70 -2.37 1.40 40.10
CA PRO A 70 -2.47 2.86 39.98
C PRO A 70 -2.31 3.32 38.53
N VAL A 71 -3.29 4.05 38.03
CA VAL A 71 -3.30 4.56 36.64
C VAL A 71 -3.23 6.08 36.66
N VAL A 72 -2.33 6.65 35.89
CA VAL A 72 -2.26 8.08 35.55
C VAL A 72 -2.55 8.25 34.09
N VAL A 73 -3.48 9.15 33.76
CA VAL A 73 -3.86 9.45 32.37
C VAL A 73 -3.13 10.70 31.91
N ALA A 74 -2.32 10.58 30.86
CA ALA A 74 -1.67 11.70 30.19
C ALA A 74 -2.41 12.04 28.90
N VAL A 75 -3.14 13.14 28.88
CA VAL A 75 -3.87 13.62 27.70
C VAL A 75 -2.91 14.37 26.80
N ASN A 76 -2.57 13.76 25.66
CA ASN A 76 -1.65 14.32 24.67
C ASN A 76 -2.41 15.11 23.58
N MET A 77 -1.67 15.84 22.73
CA MET A 77 -2.20 16.65 21.63
C MET A 77 -3.18 17.76 22.05
N LEU A 78 -2.99 18.32 23.24
CA LEU A 78 -3.84 19.43 23.72
C LEU A 78 -3.81 20.65 22.81
N ASP A 79 -2.67 20.94 22.20
CA ASP A 79 -2.54 22.03 21.22
C ASP A 79 -3.37 21.83 19.95
N LEU A 80 -3.59 20.59 19.54
CA LEU A 80 -4.48 20.26 18.43
C LEU A 80 -5.95 20.36 18.86
N ALA A 81 -6.30 19.88 20.03
CA ALA A 81 -7.64 20.01 20.57
C ALA A 81 -8.04 21.50 20.70
N GLU A 82 -7.15 22.35 21.23
CA GLU A 82 -7.36 23.81 21.31
C GLU A 82 -7.52 24.46 19.93
N LYS A 83 -6.70 24.06 18.93
CA LYS A 83 -6.85 24.55 17.55
C LYS A 83 -8.19 24.14 16.92
N ASN A 84 -8.74 23.00 17.29
CA ASN A 84 -10.05 22.55 16.87
C ASN A 84 -11.18 23.32 17.59
N GLY A 85 -10.84 24.14 18.59
CA GLY A 85 -11.76 24.91 19.41
C GLY A 85 -12.34 24.12 20.58
N ASP A 86 -11.82 22.92 20.84
CA ASP A 86 -12.27 22.08 21.95
C ASP A 86 -11.65 22.55 23.25
N LYS A 87 -12.45 22.61 24.31
CA LYS A 87 -12.00 22.95 25.65
C LYS A 87 -12.11 21.72 26.54
N LEU A 88 -10.96 21.23 26.98
CA LEU A 88 -10.86 20.08 27.88
C LEU A 88 -10.70 20.59 29.31
N ASP A 89 -11.60 20.17 30.21
CA ASP A 89 -11.46 20.37 31.65
C ASP A 89 -10.82 19.12 32.31
N LEU A 90 -9.49 19.15 32.39
CA LEU A 90 -8.72 18.02 32.96
C LEU A 90 -9.05 17.74 34.43
N LYS A 91 -9.46 18.76 35.19
CA LYS A 91 -9.85 18.60 36.61
C LYS A 91 -11.17 17.84 36.71
N SER A 92 -12.14 18.22 35.87
CA SER A 92 -13.41 17.50 35.78
C SER A 92 -13.19 16.07 35.29
N LEU A 93 -12.34 15.86 34.30
CA LEU A 93 -11.98 14.54 33.77
C LEU A 93 -11.35 13.66 34.85
N SER A 94 -10.41 14.18 35.63
CA SER A 94 -9.79 13.48 36.77
C SER A 94 -10.79 13.07 37.83
N LYS A 95 -11.71 13.97 38.14
CA LYS A 95 -12.77 13.72 39.15
C LYS A 95 -13.73 12.62 38.71
N GLU A 96 -14.19 12.67 37.47
CA GLU A 96 -15.16 11.71 36.93
C GLU A 96 -14.51 10.31 36.67
N LEU A 97 -13.24 10.27 36.27
CA LEU A 97 -12.50 8.99 36.11
C LEU A 97 -12.07 8.40 37.45
N GLY A 98 -11.80 9.23 38.46
CA GLY A 98 -11.27 8.78 39.74
C GLY A 98 -9.77 8.48 39.73
N CYS A 99 -9.01 9.00 38.75
CA CYS A 99 -7.58 8.87 38.67
C CYS A 99 -6.92 10.21 38.29
N PRO A 100 -5.61 10.40 38.59
CA PRO A 100 -4.90 11.62 38.14
C PRO A 100 -4.89 11.76 36.63
N VAL A 101 -5.19 12.98 36.15
CA VAL A 101 -5.17 13.32 34.73
C VAL A 101 -4.26 14.52 34.53
N VAL A 102 -3.26 14.38 33.65
CA VAL A 102 -2.27 15.42 33.32
C VAL A 102 -2.33 15.72 31.82
N GLY A 103 -2.25 17.00 31.47
CA GLY A 103 -2.22 17.40 30.08
C GLY A 103 -0.80 17.51 29.57
N ILE A 104 -0.52 16.90 28.41
CA ILE A 104 0.79 16.95 27.80
C ILE A 104 0.72 17.39 26.33
N THR A 105 1.83 17.91 25.83
CA THR A 105 2.11 18.07 24.40
C THR A 105 3.51 17.47 24.16
N ALA A 106 3.55 16.16 23.96
CA ALA A 106 4.79 15.39 23.89
C ALA A 106 5.78 15.93 22.85
N LEU A 107 5.29 16.35 21.66
CA LEU A 107 6.11 16.90 20.60
C LEU A 107 6.88 18.18 21.03
N LYS A 108 6.32 18.97 21.95
CA LYS A 108 6.89 20.20 22.49
C LYS A 108 7.52 20.01 23.87
N ASN A 109 7.59 18.80 24.36
CA ASN A 109 8.07 18.43 25.71
C ASN A 109 7.38 19.22 26.85
N LYS A 110 6.09 19.57 26.66
CA LYS A 110 5.31 20.33 27.67
C LYS A 110 4.46 19.38 28.49
N GLY A 111 4.50 19.52 29.83
CA GLY A 111 3.71 18.70 30.77
C GLY A 111 4.26 17.28 31.01
N VAL A 112 5.37 16.90 30.40
CA VAL A 112 5.96 15.56 30.52
C VAL A 112 6.51 15.34 31.94
N ASP A 113 7.20 16.32 32.52
CA ASP A 113 7.75 16.22 33.88
C ASP A 113 6.63 16.15 34.94
N GLU A 114 5.52 16.85 34.70
CA GLU A 114 4.32 16.75 35.56
C GLU A 114 3.68 15.36 35.47
N ALA A 115 3.61 14.76 34.30
CA ALA A 115 3.09 13.41 34.12
C ALA A 115 3.98 12.37 34.83
N VAL A 116 5.31 12.51 34.70
CA VAL A 116 6.28 11.66 35.39
C VAL A 116 6.11 11.78 36.91
N SER A 117 6.04 13.00 37.44
CA SER A 117 5.87 13.24 38.87
C SER A 117 4.55 12.66 39.41
N ALA A 118 3.48 12.76 38.61
CA ALA A 118 2.18 12.19 38.95
C ALA A 118 2.23 10.65 39.04
N VAL A 119 2.95 10.00 38.10
CA VAL A 119 3.12 8.54 38.09
C VAL A 119 3.95 8.07 39.29
N LEU A 120 5.05 8.75 39.57
CA LEU A 120 5.88 8.41 40.75
C LEU A 120 5.10 8.55 42.06
N THR A 121 4.33 9.63 42.20
CA THR A 121 3.44 9.83 43.34
C THR A 121 2.37 8.75 43.44
N ALA A 122 1.82 8.31 42.28
CA ALA A 122 0.83 7.24 42.28
C ALA A 122 1.42 5.87 42.60
N ALA A 123 2.69 5.61 42.19
CA ALA A 123 3.41 4.38 42.52
C ALA A 123 3.74 4.26 44.02
N ASP A 124 4.09 5.37 44.67
CA ASP A 124 4.39 5.42 46.12
C ASP A 124 3.11 5.46 46.97
N GLY A 125 1.95 5.69 46.34
CA GLY A 125 0.68 5.79 47.04
C GLY A 125 0.03 4.42 47.35
N PRO A 126 -1.04 4.40 48.16
CA PRO A 126 -1.79 3.18 48.42
C PRO A 126 -2.50 2.73 47.13
N ALA A 127 -2.56 1.41 46.92
CA ALA A 127 -3.30 0.86 45.77
C ALA A 127 -4.78 1.34 45.80
N PRO A 128 -5.33 1.71 44.66
CA PRO A 128 -6.69 2.24 44.59
C PRO A 128 -7.70 1.17 45.03
N GLN A 129 -8.49 1.49 46.06
CA GLN A 129 -9.41 0.53 46.67
C GLN A 129 -10.77 0.45 45.97
N ASN A 130 -11.15 1.42 45.14
CA ASN A 130 -12.49 1.54 44.57
C ASN A 130 -12.46 1.97 43.08
N TYR A 131 -11.92 1.15 42.23
CA TYR A 131 -12.19 1.33 40.82
C TYR A 131 -13.57 0.75 40.44
N ARG A 132 -14.26 1.43 39.56
CA ARG A 132 -15.55 1.01 39.03
C ARG A 132 -15.36 -0.24 38.19
N THR A 133 -16.10 -1.30 38.46
CA THR A 133 -16.20 -2.49 37.64
C THR A 133 -17.36 -2.37 36.66
N PHE A 134 -17.18 -2.83 35.44
CA PHE A 134 -18.17 -2.77 34.35
C PHE A 134 -18.73 -4.13 33.99
N THR A 135 -18.38 -5.18 34.70
CA THR A 135 -18.86 -6.54 34.41
C THR A 135 -20.37 -6.60 34.61
N VAL A 136 -21.09 -7.00 33.58
CA VAL A 136 -22.52 -7.24 33.60
C VAL A 136 -22.74 -8.71 33.98
N GLU A 137 -23.59 -8.99 34.98
CA GLU A 137 -23.95 -10.37 35.34
C GLU A 137 -24.81 -10.99 34.23
N GLU A 138 -24.54 -12.27 33.95
CA GLU A 138 -25.25 -13.06 32.91
C GLU A 138 -26.76 -13.10 33.14
N SER A 139 -27.20 -12.96 34.39
CA SER A 139 -28.60 -12.91 34.82
C SER A 139 -29.33 -11.60 34.44
N ALA A 140 -28.60 -10.58 34.02
CA ALA A 140 -29.12 -9.26 33.62
C ALA A 140 -29.22 -9.06 32.10
N LEU A 141 -28.87 -10.09 31.30
CA LEU A 141 -28.89 -10.04 29.84
C LEU A 141 -30.28 -10.36 29.29
N GLU A 142 -30.68 -9.64 28.24
CA GLU A 142 -31.83 -10.02 27.44
C GLU A 142 -31.49 -11.21 26.52
N ASP A 143 -32.48 -12.04 26.15
CA ASP A 143 -32.28 -13.24 25.33
C ASP A 143 -31.58 -12.90 23.99
N GLY A 144 -30.30 -13.29 23.88
CA GLY A 144 -29.48 -13.13 22.67
C GLY A 144 -28.30 -12.18 22.78
N ASP A 145 -28.14 -11.49 23.91
CA ASP A 145 -26.98 -10.61 24.14
C ASP A 145 -25.80 -11.36 24.75
N ASP A 146 -24.59 -11.05 24.23
CA ASP A 146 -23.33 -11.55 24.75
C ASP A 146 -22.81 -10.64 25.89
N VAL A 147 -22.32 -11.25 26.98
CA VAL A 147 -21.75 -10.55 28.16
C VAL A 147 -20.70 -9.54 27.75
N GLU A 148 -19.87 -9.88 26.76
CA GLU A 148 -18.79 -9.00 26.28
C GLU A 148 -19.35 -7.75 25.60
N SER A 149 -20.37 -7.90 24.78
CA SER A 149 -21.05 -6.79 24.10
C SER A 149 -21.79 -5.87 25.08
N ALA A 150 -22.47 -6.43 26.05
CA ALA A 150 -23.16 -5.67 27.11
C ALA A 150 -22.18 -4.90 28.01
N THR A 151 -21.07 -5.54 28.37
CA THR A 151 -19.99 -4.89 29.13
C THR A 151 -19.33 -3.75 28.34
N ALA A 152 -19.09 -3.93 27.05
CA ALA A 152 -18.58 -2.88 26.16
C ALA A 152 -19.54 -1.70 26.07
N ALA A 153 -20.85 -1.95 25.93
CA ALA A 153 -21.87 -0.91 25.90
C ALA A 153 -21.91 -0.11 27.20
N ALA A 154 -21.83 -0.77 28.36
CA ALA A 154 -21.80 -0.11 29.67
C ALA A 154 -20.55 0.79 29.84
N ARG A 155 -19.38 0.37 29.32
CA ARG A 155 -18.16 1.18 29.29
C ARG A 155 -18.34 2.43 28.42
N TYR A 156 -18.87 2.28 27.21
CA TYR A 156 -19.10 3.42 26.31
C TYR A 156 -20.14 4.41 26.87
N ASP A 157 -21.20 3.95 27.51
CA ASP A 157 -22.17 4.83 28.19
C ASP A 157 -21.52 5.65 29.32
N PHE A 158 -20.68 5.00 30.12
CA PHE A 158 -19.91 5.70 31.16
C PHE A 158 -18.97 6.74 30.55
N ILE A 159 -18.16 6.35 29.54
CA ILE A 159 -17.21 7.22 28.85
C ILE A 159 -17.95 8.42 28.24
N GLY A 160 -19.08 8.20 27.58
CA GLY A 160 -19.89 9.27 27.01
C GLY A 160 -20.36 10.29 28.08
N LYS A 161 -20.74 9.82 29.29
CA LYS A 161 -21.09 10.69 30.41
C LYS A 161 -19.88 11.48 30.93
N VAL A 162 -18.71 10.85 31.05
CA VAL A 162 -17.47 11.51 31.47
C VAL A 162 -17.05 12.59 30.47
N VAL A 163 -17.02 12.25 29.18
CA VAL A 163 -16.61 13.18 28.12
C VAL A 163 -17.58 14.33 27.98
N SER A 164 -18.91 14.10 28.05
CA SER A 164 -19.90 15.15 27.96
C SER A 164 -19.79 16.22 29.06
N LYS A 165 -19.31 15.84 30.26
CA LYS A 165 -19.08 16.75 31.37
C LYS A 165 -17.72 17.48 31.29
N SER A 166 -16.72 16.81 30.72
CA SER A 166 -15.32 17.28 30.78
C SER A 166 -14.86 17.96 29.49
N VAL A 167 -15.55 17.76 28.36
CA VAL A 167 -15.18 18.29 27.06
C VAL A 167 -16.28 19.19 26.50
N LYS A 168 -15.94 20.45 26.23
CA LYS A 168 -16.80 21.35 25.48
C LYS A 168 -16.26 21.43 24.04
N LYS A 169 -16.94 20.75 23.11
CA LYS A 169 -16.59 20.79 21.68
C LYS A 169 -16.83 22.20 21.13
N GLY A 170 -15.80 22.78 20.52
CA GLY A 170 -15.82 24.14 19.99
C GLY A 170 -16.67 24.28 18.72
N ARG A 171 -16.81 23.20 17.94
CA ARG A 171 -17.76 23.11 16.83
C ARG A 171 -19.03 22.46 17.31
N ALA A 172 -20.18 23.00 16.84
CA ALA A 172 -21.49 22.39 17.13
C ALA A 172 -21.40 20.87 16.79
N ALA A 173 -21.90 20.04 17.71
CA ALA A 173 -21.79 18.56 17.64
C ALA A 173 -22.31 17.93 16.33
N HIS A 174 -22.88 18.71 15.42
CA HIS A 174 -23.39 18.31 14.10
C HIS A 174 -22.75 19.02 12.90
N ALA A 175 -21.73 19.86 13.10
CA ALA A 175 -21.02 20.45 11.96
C ALA A 175 -20.06 19.40 11.38
N LEU A 176 -20.50 18.72 10.32
CA LEU A 176 -19.68 17.81 9.54
C LEU A 176 -18.38 18.51 9.13
N SER A 177 -17.24 17.93 9.47
CA SER A 177 -15.94 18.42 8.97
C SER A 177 -15.91 18.29 7.45
N THR A 178 -14.98 18.98 6.79
CA THR A 178 -14.79 18.83 5.35
C THR A 178 -14.46 17.35 5.00
N SER A 179 -13.68 16.68 5.86
CA SER A 179 -13.39 15.24 5.76
C SER A 179 -14.67 14.41 5.80
N ASP A 180 -15.59 14.67 6.74
CA ASP A 180 -16.84 13.91 6.87
C ASP A 180 -17.75 14.06 5.64
N LYS A 181 -17.75 15.27 5.03
CA LYS A 181 -18.52 15.52 3.79
C LYS A 181 -17.94 14.73 2.62
N ILE A 182 -16.62 14.70 2.48
CA ILE A 182 -15.94 13.93 1.45
C ILE A 182 -16.17 12.44 1.70
N ASP A 183 -16.02 11.98 2.93
CA ASP A 183 -16.23 10.60 3.32
C ASP A 183 -17.65 10.11 3.04
N ARG A 184 -18.66 10.96 3.24
CA ARG A 184 -20.04 10.62 2.92
C ARG A 184 -20.26 10.26 1.44
N VAL A 185 -19.45 10.84 0.55
CA VAL A 185 -19.49 10.54 -0.89
C VAL A 185 -18.59 9.33 -1.21
N VAL A 186 -17.36 9.37 -0.74
CA VAL A 186 -16.32 8.38 -1.06
C VAL A 186 -16.61 7.01 -0.42
N THR A 187 -17.21 6.99 0.78
CA THR A 187 -17.57 5.74 1.47
C THR A 187 -19.02 5.31 1.26
N ASN A 188 -19.75 5.99 0.36
CA ASN A 188 -21.11 5.62 0.03
C ASN A 188 -21.19 4.20 -0.51
N ARG A 189 -22.13 3.41 -0.01
CA ARG A 189 -22.28 1.98 -0.32
C ARG A 189 -22.34 1.65 -1.83
N ILE A 190 -22.89 2.56 -2.64
CA ILE A 190 -23.08 2.37 -4.09
C ILE A 190 -21.99 3.09 -4.88
N LEU A 191 -21.61 4.33 -4.48
CA LEU A 191 -20.67 5.17 -5.21
C LEU A 191 -19.20 4.83 -4.95
N ALA A 192 -18.89 4.21 -3.82
CA ALA A 192 -17.51 3.93 -3.44
C ALA A 192 -16.76 3.05 -4.45
N LEU A 193 -17.41 2.00 -4.95
CA LEU A 193 -16.77 1.09 -5.92
C LEU A 193 -16.57 1.75 -7.29
N PRO A 194 -17.54 2.44 -7.91
CA PRO A 194 -17.31 3.22 -9.12
C PRO A 194 -16.23 4.30 -8.96
N ILE A 195 -16.24 5.07 -7.86
CA ILE A 195 -15.21 6.09 -7.60
C ILE A 195 -13.84 5.44 -7.52
N PHE A 196 -13.72 4.32 -6.80
CA PHE A 196 -12.48 3.56 -6.70
C PHE A 196 -11.98 3.12 -8.09
N VAL A 197 -12.84 2.55 -8.91
CA VAL A 197 -12.47 2.12 -10.27
C VAL A 197 -11.99 3.32 -11.10
N CYS A 198 -12.67 4.48 -11.03
CA CYS A 198 -12.26 5.70 -11.74
C CYS A 198 -10.89 6.22 -11.25
N VAL A 199 -10.66 6.27 -9.93
CA VAL A 199 -9.38 6.73 -9.35
C VAL A 199 -8.25 5.80 -9.76
N MET A 200 -8.46 4.49 -9.67
CA MET A 200 -7.45 3.51 -10.05
C MET A 200 -7.19 3.53 -11.57
N PHE A 201 -8.24 3.65 -12.38
CA PHE A 201 -8.10 3.82 -13.82
C PHE A 201 -7.23 5.04 -14.16
N LEU A 202 -7.45 6.17 -13.48
CA LEU A 202 -6.66 7.38 -13.68
C LEU A 202 -5.20 7.17 -13.27
N VAL A 203 -4.93 6.52 -12.13
CA VAL A 203 -3.57 6.18 -11.69
C VAL A 203 -2.85 5.31 -12.71
N TYR A 204 -3.53 4.26 -13.19
CA TYR A 204 -2.93 3.37 -14.20
C TYR A 204 -2.78 4.04 -15.57
N ALA A 205 -3.73 4.89 -15.99
CA ALA A 205 -3.63 5.62 -17.24
C ALA A 205 -2.44 6.59 -17.24
N ILE A 206 -2.17 7.26 -16.12
CA ILE A 206 -1.00 8.16 -15.99
C ILE A 206 0.31 7.35 -15.94
N SER A 207 0.31 6.20 -15.27
CA SER A 207 1.52 5.38 -15.10
C SER A 207 1.85 4.51 -16.29
N MET A 208 0.85 3.80 -16.87
CA MET A 208 1.07 2.74 -17.87
C MET A 208 0.61 3.08 -19.26
N GLY A 209 -0.05 4.24 -19.45
CA GLY A 209 -0.57 4.63 -20.76
C GLY A 209 -1.94 4.07 -21.07
N GLY A 210 -2.54 4.61 -22.12
CA GLY A 210 -3.85 4.22 -22.62
C GLY A 210 -4.60 5.36 -23.32
N TRP A 211 -4.25 6.61 -23.03
CA TRP A 211 -4.94 7.80 -23.58
C TRP A 211 -3.98 8.98 -23.82
N GLY A 212 -2.78 8.71 -24.32
CA GLY A 212 -1.83 9.73 -24.77
C GLY A 212 -1.11 10.55 -23.70
N VAL A 213 -1.35 10.31 -22.43
CA VAL A 213 -0.74 11.04 -21.31
C VAL A 213 -0.09 10.08 -20.31
N SER A 214 0.79 9.21 -20.78
CA SER A 214 1.51 8.31 -19.89
C SER A 214 2.90 8.87 -19.59
N ILE A 215 3.05 9.47 -18.41
CA ILE A 215 4.35 9.94 -17.94
C ILE A 215 5.28 8.74 -17.70
N GLY A 216 4.73 7.65 -17.15
CA GLY A 216 5.49 6.43 -16.87
C GLY A 216 6.01 5.75 -18.13
N THR A 217 5.16 5.55 -19.14
CA THR A 217 5.56 4.92 -20.41
C THR A 217 6.59 5.78 -21.14
N ARG A 218 6.35 7.09 -21.28
CA ARG A 218 7.32 8.00 -21.91
C ARG A 218 8.68 8.01 -21.22
N ALA A 219 8.72 7.91 -19.88
CA ALA A 219 9.97 7.81 -19.14
C ALA A 219 10.65 6.45 -19.34
N THR A 220 9.87 5.39 -19.49
CA THR A 220 10.36 4.03 -19.79
C THR A 220 10.92 3.95 -21.22
N ASP A 221 10.18 4.46 -22.20
CA ASP A 221 10.60 4.52 -23.61
C ASP A 221 11.90 5.35 -23.71
N TRP A 222 11.92 6.51 -23.06
CA TRP A 222 13.15 7.32 -23.01
C TRP A 222 14.35 6.55 -22.43
N ALA A 223 14.15 5.74 -21.38
CA ALA A 223 15.22 4.97 -20.77
C ALA A 223 15.64 3.77 -21.65
N ASN A 224 14.68 3.08 -22.24
CA ASN A 224 14.92 1.93 -23.11
C ASN A 224 15.59 2.34 -24.42
N ASP A 225 15.08 3.36 -25.08
CA ASP A 225 15.58 3.73 -26.40
C ASP A 225 16.94 4.44 -26.31
N ARG A 226 17.13 5.27 -25.27
CA ARG A 226 18.35 6.09 -25.16
C ARG A 226 19.45 5.45 -24.33
N LEU A 227 19.12 4.88 -23.15
CA LEU A 227 20.15 4.34 -22.27
C LEU A 227 20.49 2.88 -22.57
N PHE A 228 19.47 2.07 -22.85
CA PHE A 228 19.61 0.64 -23.04
C PHE A 228 19.41 0.19 -24.49
N GLY A 229 19.01 1.08 -25.40
CA GLY A 229 18.94 0.90 -26.83
C GLY A 229 20.21 1.39 -27.53
N ASP A 230 20.06 1.75 -28.80
CA ASP A 230 21.19 2.11 -29.67
C ASP A 230 21.80 3.47 -29.34
N GLY A 231 21.01 4.40 -28.84
CA GLY A 231 21.47 5.74 -28.47
C GLY A 231 20.47 6.85 -28.80
N TRP A 232 20.97 8.10 -28.84
CA TRP A 232 20.13 9.27 -29.14
C TRP A 232 20.92 10.44 -29.76
N PHE A 233 20.21 11.30 -30.46
CA PHE A 233 20.78 12.56 -30.95
C PHE A 233 20.74 13.66 -29.89
N ILE A 234 21.86 14.36 -29.67
CA ILE A 234 21.90 15.61 -28.89
C ILE A 234 21.43 16.76 -29.77
N SER A 235 21.79 16.75 -31.08
CA SER A 235 21.38 17.77 -32.06
C SER A 235 21.37 17.15 -33.44
N GLY A 236 20.39 17.52 -34.27
CA GLY A 236 20.13 16.89 -35.59
C GLY A 236 19.22 15.67 -35.44
N GLY A 237 19.34 14.71 -36.32
CA GLY A 237 18.56 13.47 -36.35
C GLY A 237 17.36 13.51 -37.31
N ASP A 238 17.15 14.65 -37.98
CA ASP A 238 16.04 14.77 -38.96
C ASP A 238 16.22 13.74 -40.08
N GLY A 239 15.22 12.89 -40.28
CA GLY A 239 15.20 11.85 -41.31
C GLY A 239 15.95 10.55 -41.00
N TYR A 240 16.58 10.44 -39.82
CA TYR A 240 17.21 9.19 -39.38
C TYR A 240 16.17 8.09 -39.08
N GLU A 241 15.09 8.45 -38.38
CA GLU A 241 14.01 7.50 -38.07
C GLU A 241 13.36 6.93 -39.35
N ASP A 242 13.17 7.78 -40.37
CA ASP A 242 12.64 7.32 -41.65
C ASP A 242 13.61 6.37 -42.37
N ALA A 243 14.91 6.67 -42.33
CA ALA A 243 15.93 5.82 -42.94
C ALA A 243 16.12 4.48 -42.19
N ALA A 244 16.09 4.52 -40.84
CA ALA A 244 16.18 3.33 -40.03
C ALA A 244 14.93 2.45 -40.20
N GLY A 245 13.74 3.01 -40.23
CA GLY A 245 12.52 2.29 -40.53
C GLY A 245 12.53 1.61 -41.89
N ALA A 246 13.02 2.30 -42.93
CA ALA A 246 13.16 1.70 -44.27
C ALA A 246 14.17 0.54 -44.28
N PHE A 247 15.23 0.62 -43.49
CA PHE A 247 16.20 -0.48 -43.33
C PHE A 247 15.60 -1.68 -42.58
N GLU A 248 14.82 -1.45 -41.52
CA GLU A 248 14.11 -2.53 -40.79
C GLU A 248 13.09 -3.23 -41.70
N GLU A 249 12.28 -2.47 -42.42
CA GLU A 249 11.34 -3.03 -43.41
C GLU A 249 12.05 -3.87 -44.48
N ALA A 250 13.18 -3.39 -44.97
CA ALA A 250 14.00 -4.13 -45.91
C ALA A 250 14.51 -5.44 -45.31
N GLY A 251 14.92 -5.45 -44.06
CA GLY A 251 15.34 -6.65 -43.32
C GLY A 251 14.23 -7.69 -43.21
N VAL A 252 13.00 -7.30 -42.88
CA VAL A 252 11.83 -8.19 -42.84
C VAL A 252 11.53 -8.80 -44.21
N ILE A 253 11.63 -8.00 -45.28
CA ILE A 253 11.41 -8.46 -46.66
C ILE A 253 12.49 -9.50 -47.05
N ILE A 254 13.74 -9.25 -46.73
CA ILE A 254 14.86 -10.17 -47.01
C ILE A 254 14.68 -11.49 -46.26
N GLU A 255 14.38 -11.44 -44.99
CA GLU A 255 14.18 -12.63 -44.14
C GLU A 255 13.01 -13.49 -44.63
N ALA A 256 11.89 -12.87 -44.94
CA ALA A 256 10.70 -13.56 -45.47
C ALA A 256 10.98 -14.22 -46.84
N TRP A 257 11.75 -13.53 -47.73
CA TRP A 257 12.13 -14.08 -49.02
C TRP A 257 13.07 -15.29 -48.87
N GLU A 258 14.09 -15.21 -48.01
CA GLU A 258 15.01 -16.29 -47.74
C GLU A 258 14.33 -17.48 -47.08
N ALA A 259 13.31 -17.25 -46.26
CA ALA A 259 12.46 -18.29 -45.68
C ALA A 259 11.53 -18.97 -46.72
N GLY A 260 11.45 -18.43 -47.96
CA GLY A 260 10.60 -18.96 -49.02
C GLY A 260 9.14 -18.61 -48.85
N GLU A 261 8.82 -17.56 -48.12
CA GLU A 261 7.46 -17.05 -47.97
C GLU A 261 7.01 -16.28 -49.22
N THR A 262 5.73 -16.12 -49.40
CA THR A 262 5.15 -15.39 -50.54
C THR A 262 4.70 -13.99 -50.18
N THR A 263 4.67 -13.68 -48.88
CA THR A 263 4.15 -12.42 -48.31
C THR A 263 5.00 -12.02 -47.11
N ALA A 264 5.43 -10.77 -47.02
CA ALA A 264 6.01 -10.19 -45.82
C ALA A 264 4.93 -9.45 -45.03
N TYR A 265 5.07 -9.46 -43.71
CA TYR A 265 4.18 -8.78 -42.77
C TYR A 265 4.92 -7.59 -42.16
N LEU A 266 4.65 -6.40 -42.66
CA LEU A 266 5.22 -5.16 -42.15
C LEU A 266 4.30 -4.62 -41.06
N TYR A 267 4.85 -4.31 -39.91
CA TYR A 267 4.10 -3.76 -38.78
C TYR A 267 4.21 -2.24 -38.76
N ASP A 268 3.08 -1.56 -38.88
CA ASP A 268 3.00 -0.11 -38.72
C ASP A 268 2.73 0.25 -37.28
N ASP A 269 3.71 0.85 -36.61
CA ASP A 269 3.65 1.25 -35.22
C ASP A 269 2.64 2.38 -34.95
N ASP A 270 2.45 3.29 -35.93
CA ASP A 270 1.56 4.46 -35.79
C ASP A 270 0.08 4.05 -35.88
N GLU A 271 -0.26 3.13 -36.79
CA GLU A 271 -1.61 2.63 -36.97
C GLU A 271 -1.91 1.36 -36.16
N GLY A 272 -0.88 0.68 -35.61
CA GLY A 272 -0.99 -0.60 -34.92
C GLY A 272 -1.54 -1.71 -35.80
N THR A 273 -1.35 -1.59 -37.11
CA THR A 273 -1.80 -2.53 -38.14
C THR A 273 -0.62 -3.31 -38.72
N THR A 274 -0.90 -4.44 -39.28
CA THR A 274 0.10 -5.25 -40.01
C THR A 274 -0.29 -5.25 -41.49
N ASP A 275 0.58 -4.68 -42.31
CA ASP A 275 0.37 -4.67 -43.76
C ASP A 275 0.94 -5.94 -44.40
N GLU A 276 0.14 -6.55 -45.26
CA GLU A 276 0.56 -7.72 -46.02
C GLU A 276 1.13 -7.27 -47.37
N VAL A 277 2.43 -7.43 -47.55
CA VAL A 277 3.14 -7.06 -48.76
C VAL A 277 3.52 -8.31 -49.53
N PRO A 278 3.03 -8.51 -50.82
CA PRO A 278 3.41 -9.66 -51.61
C PRO A 278 4.88 -9.56 -52.02
N LEU A 279 5.64 -10.62 -51.79
CA LEU A 279 7.06 -10.68 -52.13
C LEU A 279 7.26 -10.90 -53.63
N THR A 280 8.10 -10.05 -54.24
CA THR A 280 8.53 -10.14 -55.59
C THR A 280 10.04 -10.02 -55.69
N GLU A 281 10.65 -10.59 -56.76
CA GLU A 281 12.10 -10.49 -56.99
C GLU A 281 12.57 -9.03 -57.02
N ASP A 282 11.81 -8.14 -57.64
CA ASP A 282 12.13 -6.70 -57.70
C ASP A 282 12.13 -6.05 -56.31
N LEU A 283 11.19 -6.43 -55.44
CA LEU A 283 11.11 -5.94 -54.07
C LEU A 283 12.29 -6.44 -53.22
N TYR A 284 12.68 -7.71 -53.40
CA TYR A 284 13.85 -8.29 -52.73
C TYR A 284 15.14 -7.59 -53.15
N GLN A 285 15.33 -7.32 -54.44
CA GLN A 285 16.50 -6.59 -54.93
C GLN A 285 16.52 -5.13 -54.46
N ALA A 286 15.36 -4.50 -54.35
CA ALA A 286 15.23 -3.16 -53.79
C ALA A 286 15.57 -3.15 -52.27
N ALA A 287 15.14 -4.16 -51.52
CA ALA A 287 15.46 -4.31 -50.11
C ALA A 287 16.96 -4.52 -49.88
N LEU A 288 17.64 -5.32 -50.71
CA LEU A 288 19.10 -5.51 -50.66
C LEU A 288 19.91 -4.24 -50.94
N ALA A 289 19.31 -3.25 -51.62
CA ALA A 289 19.97 -1.98 -51.94
C ALA A 289 19.85 -0.93 -50.83
N VAL A 290 19.09 -1.20 -49.81
CA VAL A 290 18.95 -0.30 -48.64
C VAL A 290 20.16 -0.50 -47.73
N GLU A 291 20.99 0.54 -47.60
CA GLU A 291 22.14 0.53 -46.71
C GLU A 291 21.72 0.92 -45.30
N GLU A 292 22.39 0.32 -44.28
CA GLU A 292 22.19 0.67 -42.88
C GLU A 292 22.57 2.16 -42.68
N PRO A 293 21.66 3.01 -42.16
CA PRO A 293 21.94 4.43 -41.99
C PRO A 293 22.94 4.65 -40.84
N ASP A 294 24.07 5.34 -41.11
CA ASP A 294 25.00 5.73 -40.06
C ASP A 294 24.45 6.94 -39.29
N PRO A 295 24.17 6.81 -38.00
CA PRO A 295 23.67 7.93 -37.20
C PRO A 295 24.56 9.17 -37.24
N ALA A 296 25.88 8.99 -37.45
CA ALA A 296 26.83 10.10 -37.53
C ALA A 296 26.57 11.07 -38.70
N ASP A 297 25.94 10.58 -39.79
CA ASP A 297 25.61 11.39 -40.95
C ASP A 297 24.41 12.34 -40.71
N TYR A 298 23.57 12.02 -39.73
CA TYR A 298 22.35 12.77 -39.43
C TYR A 298 22.49 13.77 -38.26
N GLY A 299 23.60 13.68 -37.47
CA GLY A 299 23.81 14.62 -36.35
C GLY A 299 24.80 14.15 -35.28
N HIS A 300 24.74 14.81 -34.12
CA HIS A 300 25.55 14.40 -32.98
C HIS A 300 24.87 13.25 -32.23
N TRP A 301 25.33 12.04 -32.53
CA TRP A 301 24.85 10.82 -31.93
C TRP A 301 25.61 10.45 -30.65
N VAL A 302 24.90 9.98 -29.65
CA VAL A 302 25.45 9.38 -28.42
C VAL A 302 24.98 7.94 -28.34
N ASN A 303 25.92 7.03 -28.40
CA ASN A 303 25.64 5.60 -28.30
C ASN A 303 25.04 5.22 -26.93
N GLY A 304 24.09 4.29 -26.96
CA GLY A 304 23.60 3.66 -25.75
C GLY A 304 24.66 2.84 -25.03
N ILE A 305 24.35 2.40 -23.83
CA ILE A 305 25.27 1.62 -22.99
C ILE A 305 25.67 0.29 -23.68
N PRO A 306 24.74 -0.49 -24.29
CA PRO A 306 25.09 -1.73 -24.98
C PRO A 306 26.08 -1.50 -26.12
N VAL A 307 25.80 -0.52 -27.00
CA VAL A 307 26.65 -0.19 -28.15
C VAL A 307 28.03 0.30 -27.72
N THR A 308 28.06 1.17 -26.69
CA THR A 308 29.34 1.69 -26.16
C THR A 308 30.22 0.58 -25.61
N VAL A 309 29.63 -0.38 -24.87
CA VAL A 309 30.36 -1.50 -24.28
C VAL A 309 30.74 -2.50 -25.37
N GLY A 310 29.87 -2.77 -26.36
CA GLY A 310 30.16 -3.62 -27.52
C GLY A 310 31.40 -3.13 -28.28
N ASN A 311 31.39 -1.87 -28.68
CA ASN A 311 32.52 -1.22 -29.36
C ASN A 311 33.83 -1.28 -28.53
N TRP A 312 33.73 -1.14 -27.22
CA TRP A 312 34.90 -1.24 -26.34
C TRP A 312 35.45 -2.69 -26.27
N LEU A 313 34.55 -3.68 -26.22
CA LEU A 313 34.96 -5.12 -26.23
C LEU A 313 35.60 -5.52 -27.56
N GLU A 314 35.06 -5.04 -28.66
CA GLU A 314 35.66 -5.29 -30.00
C GLU A 314 37.05 -4.68 -30.12
N ASN A 315 37.24 -3.44 -29.65
CA ASN A 315 38.54 -2.78 -29.64
C ASN A 315 39.64 -3.50 -28.83
N ILE A 316 39.24 -4.26 -27.82
CA ILE A 316 40.15 -5.10 -27.00
C ILE A 316 40.43 -6.46 -27.68
N GLY A 317 39.67 -6.80 -28.72
CA GLY A 317 39.77 -8.11 -29.39
C GLY A 317 39.08 -9.24 -28.61
N CYS A 318 37.98 -8.94 -27.95
CA CYS A 318 37.20 -9.93 -27.22
C CYS A 318 36.62 -10.96 -28.19
N ALA A 319 36.51 -12.22 -27.76
CA ALA A 319 35.87 -13.26 -28.58
C ALA A 319 34.35 -12.99 -28.67
N ASP A 320 33.76 -13.17 -29.87
CA ASP A 320 32.36 -12.83 -30.19
C ASP A 320 31.36 -13.44 -29.21
N TRP A 321 31.56 -14.72 -28.82
CA TRP A 321 30.68 -15.37 -27.84
C TRP A 321 30.68 -14.68 -26.45
N LEU A 322 31.84 -14.12 -26.06
CA LEU A 322 31.98 -13.43 -24.75
C LEU A 322 31.40 -12.00 -24.85
N SER A 323 31.58 -11.35 -25.99
CA SER A 323 30.94 -10.06 -26.27
C SER A 323 29.41 -10.19 -26.23
N GLY A 324 28.85 -11.18 -26.95
CA GLY A 324 27.40 -11.45 -26.90
C GLY A 324 26.89 -11.79 -25.50
N LEU A 325 27.65 -12.59 -24.71
CA LEU A 325 27.26 -12.88 -23.34
C LEU A 325 27.21 -11.61 -22.46
N ILE A 326 28.15 -10.67 -22.64
CA ILE A 326 28.20 -9.44 -21.84
C ILE A 326 27.15 -8.45 -22.32
N VAL A 327 27.08 -8.19 -23.61
CA VAL A 327 26.19 -7.17 -24.17
C VAL A 327 24.73 -7.64 -24.15
N ASP A 328 24.44 -8.77 -24.79
CA ASP A 328 23.06 -9.25 -24.94
C ASP A 328 22.57 -9.94 -23.67
N GLY A 329 23.45 -10.74 -23.02
CA GLY A 329 23.07 -11.46 -21.80
C GLY A 329 23.01 -10.58 -20.57
N ILE A 330 24.11 -9.91 -20.20
CA ILE A 330 24.20 -9.16 -18.94
C ILE A 330 23.58 -7.77 -19.10
N ILE A 331 24.06 -6.98 -20.08
CA ILE A 331 23.61 -5.58 -20.22
C ILE A 331 22.18 -5.55 -20.71
N GLY A 332 21.82 -6.34 -21.72
CA GLY A 332 20.45 -6.47 -22.22
C GLY A 332 19.48 -6.95 -21.15
N GLY A 333 19.86 -7.99 -20.37
CA GLY A 333 19.05 -8.49 -19.27
C GLY A 333 18.86 -7.48 -18.13
N VAL A 334 19.92 -6.76 -17.75
CA VAL A 334 19.84 -5.68 -16.74
C VAL A 334 19.03 -4.51 -17.31
N GLY A 335 19.24 -4.14 -18.56
CA GLY A 335 18.51 -3.08 -19.26
C GLY A 335 17.01 -3.33 -19.29
N ALA A 336 16.60 -4.53 -19.65
CA ALA A 336 15.19 -4.93 -19.66
C ALA A 336 14.53 -4.78 -18.28
N VAL A 337 15.24 -5.03 -17.18
CA VAL A 337 14.71 -4.82 -15.83
C VAL A 337 14.70 -3.35 -15.45
N LEU A 338 15.79 -2.63 -15.70
CA LEU A 338 15.93 -1.21 -15.35
C LEU A 338 15.02 -0.32 -16.21
N GLY A 339 14.73 -0.71 -17.43
CA GLY A 339 13.80 -0.03 -18.32
C GLY A 339 12.39 0.12 -17.75
N PHE A 340 11.91 -0.83 -16.94
CA PHE A 340 10.61 -0.73 -16.28
C PHE A 340 10.62 0.14 -14.99
N VAL A 341 11.80 0.52 -14.48
CA VAL A 341 11.90 1.27 -13.21
C VAL A 341 11.20 2.63 -13.28
N PRO A 342 11.33 3.46 -14.34
CA PRO A 342 10.65 4.75 -14.41
C PRO A 342 9.13 4.64 -14.29
N GLN A 343 8.53 3.70 -15.00
CA GLN A 343 7.09 3.44 -14.96
C GLN A 343 6.63 3.01 -13.57
N MET A 344 7.39 2.11 -12.94
CA MET A 344 7.11 1.65 -11.58
C MET A 344 7.25 2.78 -10.55
N LEU A 345 8.23 3.66 -10.71
CA LEU A 345 8.44 4.80 -9.82
C LEU A 345 7.24 5.76 -9.85
N VAL A 346 6.74 6.09 -11.05
CA VAL A 346 5.53 6.91 -11.21
C VAL A 346 4.32 6.25 -10.55
N LEU A 347 4.13 4.94 -10.77
CA LEU A 347 3.03 4.20 -10.16
C LEU A 347 3.08 4.24 -8.63
N PHE A 348 4.25 3.93 -8.05
CA PHE A 348 4.39 3.92 -6.58
C PHE A 348 4.27 5.31 -5.97
N LEU A 349 4.75 6.36 -6.66
CA LEU A 349 4.57 7.73 -6.22
C LEU A 349 3.08 8.10 -6.14
N LEU A 350 2.30 7.76 -7.15
CA LEU A 350 0.85 8.01 -7.16
C LEU A 350 0.12 7.19 -6.08
N LEU A 351 0.49 5.92 -5.90
CA LEU A 351 -0.09 5.08 -4.84
C LEU A 351 0.27 5.61 -3.44
N SER A 352 1.51 6.08 -3.23
CA SER A 352 1.93 6.69 -1.96
C SER A 352 1.15 7.96 -1.66
N ILE A 353 0.89 8.81 -2.65
CA ILE A 353 0.04 9.99 -2.50
C ILE A 353 -1.38 9.60 -2.06
N LEU A 354 -1.97 8.56 -2.68
CA LEU A 354 -3.30 8.07 -2.29
C LEU A 354 -3.32 7.49 -0.87
N GLU A 355 -2.23 6.86 -0.45
CA GLU A 355 -2.06 6.32 0.90
C GLU A 355 -1.94 7.46 1.92
N ASP A 356 -1.09 8.47 1.68
CA ASP A 356 -0.87 9.62 2.55
C ASP A 356 -2.14 10.46 2.73
N ILE A 357 -2.95 10.64 1.68
CA ILE A 357 -4.26 11.28 1.76
C ILE A 357 -5.24 10.45 2.62
N GLY A 358 -4.95 9.18 2.88
CA GLY A 358 -5.80 8.26 3.63
C GLY A 358 -6.93 7.62 2.81
N TYR A 359 -6.89 7.74 1.46
CA TYR A 359 -7.89 7.15 0.58
C TYR A 359 -7.86 5.62 0.63
N MET A 360 -6.66 5.01 0.69
CA MET A 360 -6.48 3.56 0.75
C MET A 360 -7.12 2.91 1.98
N ALA A 361 -7.06 3.56 3.15
CA ALA A 361 -7.69 3.08 4.36
C ALA A 361 -9.23 2.98 4.21
N ARG A 362 -9.84 3.94 3.54
CA ARG A 362 -11.29 4.00 3.29
C ARG A 362 -11.75 2.88 2.36
N ILE A 363 -11.01 2.66 1.30
CA ILE A 363 -11.31 1.56 0.37
C ILE A 363 -11.13 0.20 1.04
N ALA A 364 -10.08 0.01 1.83
CA ALA A 364 -9.87 -1.21 2.61
C ALA A 364 -11.06 -1.49 3.54
N PHE A 365 -11.61 -0.46 4.19
CA PHE A 365 -12.81 -0.57 5.02
C PHE A 365 -14.05 -1.03 4.23
N ILE A 366 -14.26 -0.48 3.04
CA ILE A 366 -15.40 -0.86 2.18
C ILE A 366 -15.22 -2.29 1.68
N MET A 367 -14.01 -2.65 1.26
CA MET A 367 -13.69 -3.96 0.70
C MET A 367 -13.67 -5.06 1.76
N ASP A 368 -13.50 -4.74 3.06
CA ASP A 368 -13.50 -5.71 4.15
C ASP A 368 -14.75 -6.58 4.13
N ARG A 369 -15.93 -5.99 3.89
CA ARG A 369 -17.19 -6.74 3.78
C ARG A 369 -17.19 -7.80 2.66
N VAL A 370 -16.50 -7.51 1.55
CA VAL A 370 -16.39 -8.42 0.40
C VAL A 370 -15.36 -9.50 0.70
N PHE A 371 -14.18 -9.12 1.18
CA PHE A 371 -13.05 -10.01 1.42
C PHE A 371 -13.32 -11.03 2.55
N ARG A 372 -14.03 -10.62 3.60
CA ARG A 372 -14.44 -11.53 4.69
C ARG A 372 -15.25 -12.73 4.21
N LYS A 373 -16.07 -12.57 3.18
CA LYS A 373 -16.82 -13.70 2.59
C LYS A 373 -15.91 -14.79 2.06
N PHE A 374 -14.72 -14.40 1.58
CA PHE A 374 -13.72 -15.32 1.03
C PHE A 374 -12.65 -15.74 2.06
N GLY A 375 -12.78 -15.29 3.31
CA GLY A 375 -11.86 -15.62 4.39
C GLY A 375 -10.60 -14.75 4.48
N LEU A 376 -10.57 -13.65 3.73
CA LEU A 376 -9.52 -12.64 3.75
C LEU A 376 -9.98 -11.42 4.56
N SER A 377 -9.07 -10.68 5.18
CA SER A 377 -9.38 -9.41 5.84
C SER A 377 -9.36 -8.24 4.85
N GLY A 378 -10.03 -7.14 5.17
CA GLY A 378 -9.99 -5.92 4.34
C GLY A 378 -8.58 -5.35 4.18
N ARG A 379 -7.68 -5.58 5.16
CA ARG A 379 -6.27 -5.20 5.06
C ARG A 379 -5.54 -5.93 3.93
N SER A 380 -5.99 -7.12 3.53
CA SER A 380 -5.43 -7.88 2.40
C SER A 380 -5.64 -7.20 1.05
N PHE A 381 -6.63 -6.30 0.96
CA PHE A 381 -6.92 -5.58 -0.27
C PHE A 381 -5.78 -4.68 -0.73
N ILE A 382 -5.14 -3.95 0.20
CA ILE A 382 -4.05 -3.02 -0.11
C ILE A 382 -2.85 -3.73 -0.76
N PRO A 383 -2.29 -4.81 -0.17
CA PRO A 383 -1.25 -5.62 -0.82
C PRO A 383 -1.65 -6.16 -2.20
N MET A 384 -2.88 -6.61 -2.36
CA MET A 384 -3.36 -7.11 -3.66
C MET A 384 -3.46 -6.01 -4.70
N LEU A 385 -3.90 -4.82 -4.29
CA LEU A 385 -3.97 -3.66 -5.17
C LEU A 385 -2.57 -3.23 -5.63
N VAL A 386 -1.62 -3.10 -4.71
CA VAL A 386 -0.20 -2.83 -5.04
C VAL A 386 0.36 -3.93 -5.96
N GLY A 387 -0.04 -5.20 -5.73
CA GLY A 387 0.32 -6.36 -6.52
C GLY A 387 -0.14 -6.32 -7.98
N THR A 388 -1.21 -5.57 -8.30
CA THR A 388 -1.63 -5.37 -9.70
C THR A 388 -0.60 -4.56 -10.50
N GLY A 389 0.10 -3.63 -9.86
CA GLY A 389 1.24 -2.92 -10.45
C GLY A 389 2.49 -3.80 -10.48
N CYS A 390 2.93 -4.26 -9.31
CA CYS A 390 4.07 -5.15 -9.17
C CYS A 390 3.87 -6.13 -8.01
N GLY A 391 4.03 -7.43 -8.27
CA GLY A 391 3.82 -8.49 -7.27
C GLY A 391 4.78 -8.43 -6.07
N VAL A 392 6.04 -8.02 -6.27
CA VAL A 392 7.05 -7.97 -5.21
C VAL A 392 6.68 -6.95 -4.11
N PRO A 393 6.46 -5.66 -4.43
CA PRO A 393 5.98 -4.69 -3.43
C PRO A 393 4.61 -5.07 -2.86
N GLY A 394 3.72 -5.68 -3.64
CA GLY A 394 2.45 -6.19 -3.15
C GLY A 394 2.63 -7.22 -2.03
N VAL A 395 3.52 -8.19 -2.22
CA VAL A 395 3.86 -9.15 -1.17
C VAL A 395 4.54 -8.46 0.02
N MET A 396 5.44 -7.51 -0.22
CA MET A 396 6.09 -6.75 0.86
C MET A 396 5.11 -5.92 1.68
N ALA A 397 4.10 -5.31 1.05
CA ALA A 397 3.06 -4.56 1.74
C ALA A 397 2.23 -5.42 2.70
N SER A 398 2.17 -6.74 2.50
CA SER A 398 1.49 -7.65 3.43
C SER A 398 2.10 -7.67 4.85
N ARG A 399 3.32 -7.11 5.04
CA ARG A 399 3.94 -6.95 6.37
C ARG A 399 3.14 -6.05 7.30
N THR A 400 2.30 -5.17 6.75
CA THR A 400 1.41 -4.30 7.53
C THR A 400 0.23 -5.06 8.15
N ILE A 401 0.00 -6.31 7.74
CA ILE A 401 -1.06 -7.16 8.29
C ILE A 401 -0.54 -7.82 9.57
N GLU A 402 -1.13 -7.44 10.70
CA GLU A 402 -0.74 -7.92 12.04
C GLU A 402 -1.05 -9.40 12.24
N ASN A 403 -2.23 -9.84 11.80
CA ASN A 403 -2.64 -11.23 11.93
C ASN A 403 -1.82 -12.13 11.00
N GLU A 404 -1.07 -13.07 11.57
CA GLU A 404 -0.16 -13.94 10.82
C GLU A 404 -0.90 -14.85 9.83
N ARG A 405 -2.08 -15.34 10.19
CA ARG A 405 -2.94 -16.13 9.30
C ARG A 405 -3.33 -15.35 8.05
N ASP A 406 -3.89 -14.14 8.23
CA ASP A 406 -4.35 -13.29 7.15
C ASP A 406 -3.18 -12.83 6.30
N ARG A 407 -2.04 -12.52 6.92
CA ARG A 407 -0.80 -12.17 6.22
C ARG A 407 -0.31 -13.31 5.32
N ARG A 408 -0.24 -14.54 5.83
CA ARG A 408 0.16 -15.71 5.03
C ARG A 408 -0.80 -15.98 3.88
N MET A 409 -2.12 -15.90 4.12
CA MET A 409 -3.12 -16.05 3.07
C MET A 409 -2.95 -14.98 1.98
N THR A 410 -2.74 -13.73 2.37
CA THR A 410 -2.50 -12.61 1.45
C THR A 410 -1.26 -12.84 0.59
N ILE A 411 -0.13 -13.22 1.20
CA ILE A 411 1.11 -13.54 0.47
C ILE A 411 0.87 -14.62 -0.59
N MET A 412 0.16 -15.68 -0.25
CA MET A 412 -0.10 -16.79 -1.15
C MET A 412 -1.02 -16.41 -2.31
N THR A 413 -1.93 -15.47 -2.12
CA THR A 413 -2.95 -15.12 -3.12
C THR A 413 -2.64 -13.88 -3.93
N THR A 414 -1.80 -12.95 -3.43
CA THR A 414 -1.47 -11.67 -4.11
C THR A 414 -0.89 -11.89 -5.51
N CYS A 415 -0.04 -12.91 -5.70
CA CYS A 415 0.65 -13.16 -6.96
C CYS A 415 -0.24 -13.76 -8.07
N PHE A 416 -1.49 -14.12 -7.81
CA PHE A 416 -2.40 -14.60 -8.85
C PHE A 416 -2.88 -13.49 -9.78
N ILE A 417 -2.92 -12.23 -9.32
CA ILE A 417 -3.26 -11.10 -10.17
C ILE A 417 -2.13 -10.86 -11.17
N PRO A 418 -2.42 -10.75 -12.48
CA PRO A 418 -1.43 -10.32 -13.45
C PRO A 418 -0.96 -8.90 -13.13
N CYS A 419 0.34 -8.73 -13.01
CA CYS A 419 0.97 -7.40 -12.83
C CYS A 419 1.37 -6.81 -14.19
N GLY A 420 1.79 -5.54 -14.20
CA GLY A 420 2.20 -4.83 -15.41
C GLY A 420 3.23 -5.59 -16.26
N ALA A 421 4.18 -6.29 -15.64
CA ALA A 421 5.17 -7.10 -16.38
C ALA A 421 4.61 -8.41 -16.95
N LYS A 422 3.53 -8.97 -16.37
CA LYS A 422 2.91 -10.20 -16.88
C LYS A 422 1.97 -9.93 -18.05
N MET A 423 1.34 -8.73 -18.11
CA MET A 423 0.36 -8.42 -19.14
C MET A 423 0.93 -8.44 -20.58
N PRO A 424 2.10 -7.85 -20.88
CA PRO A 424 2.72 -7.97 -22.20
C PRO A 424 2.99 -9.42 -22.60
N ILE A 425 3.47 -10.24 -21.69
CA ILE A 425 3.73 -11.67 -21.95
C ILE A 425 2.43 -12.40 -22.29
N ILE A 426 1.37 -12.16 -21.52
CA ILE A 426 0.04 -12.73 -21.76
C ILE A 426 -0.50 -12.25 -23.13
N ALA A 427 -0.33 -10.98 -23.46
CA ALA A 427 -0.76 -10.41 -24.73
C ALA A 427 0.01 -11.02 -25.92
N MET A 428 1.31 -11.22 -25.77
CA MET A 428 2.15 -11.86 -26.79
C MET A 428 1.69 -13.32 -27.05
N PHE A 429 1.48 -14.11 -25.99
CA PHE A 429 0.96 -15.46 -26.14
C PHE A 429 -0.45 -15.50 -26.72
N ALA A 430 -1.30 -14.54 -26.33
CA ALA A 430 -2.65 -14.43 -26.87
C ALA A 430 -2.62 -14.07 -28.37
N ALA A 431 -1.72 -13.21 -28.80
CA ALA A 431 -1.52 -12.85 -30.20
C ALA A 431 -1.01 -14.04 -31.01
N ALA A 432 0.00 -14.77 -30.51
CA ALA A 432 0.60 -15.88 -31.22
C ALA A 432 -0.34 -17.10 -31.37
N LEU A 433 -1.18 -17.38 -30.34
CA LEU A 433 -1.99 -18.61 -30.30
C LEU A 433 -3.45 -18.43 -30.70
N PHE A 434 -4.01 -17.22 -30.58
CA PHE A 434 -5.48 -17.02 -30.67
C PHE A 434 -5.91 -16.03 -31.77
N GLY A 435 -5.02 -15.51 -32.60
CA GLY A 435 -5.34 -14.68 -33.77
C GLY A 435 -6.39 -13.58 -33.49
N GLY A 436 -7.53 -13.63 -34.15
CA GLY A 436 -8.57 -12.59 -34.07
C GLY A 436 -9.21 -12.34 -32.71
N ASN A 437 -9.01 -13.22 -31.72
CA ASN A 437 -9.61 -13.10 -30.37
C ASN A 437 -8.59 -12.71 -29.30
N ARG A 438 -7.41 -12.23 -29.67
CA ARG A 438 -6.28 -11.90 -28.78
C ARG A 438 -6.67 -10.99 -27.59
N ALA A 439 -7.42 -9.92 -27.83
CA ALA A 439 -7.83 -8.98 -26.79
C ALA A 439 -8.77 -9.61 -25.74
N LEU A 440 -9.70 -10.47 -26.19
CA LEU A 440 -10.62 -11.17 -25.30
C LEU A 440 -9.89 -12.18 -24.42
N VAL A 441 -8.89 -12.89 -24.98
CA VAL A 441 -8.07 -13.86 -24.25
C VAL A 441 -7.20 -13.14 -23.20
N ALA A 442 -6.53 -12.06 -23.55
CA ALA A 442 -5.72 -11.26 -22.61
C ALA A 442 -6.57 -10.70 -21.46
N THR A 443 -7.76 -10.17 -21.78
CA THR A 443 -8.69 -9.68 -20.77
C THR A 443 -9.21 -10.80 -19.86
N SER A 444 -9.51 -11.98 -20.44
CA SER A 444 -9.99 -13.14 -19.66
C SER A 444 -8.95 -13.63 -18.66
N ALA A 445 -7.66 -13.54 -18.96
CA ALA A 445 -6.59 -13.94 -18.07
C ALA A 445 -6.60 -13.12 -16.76
N TYR A 446 -6.94 -11.83 -16.84
CA TYR A 446 -7.10 -10.99 -15.65
C TYR A 446 -8.25 -11.49 -14.74
N PHE A 447 -9.41 -11.78 -15.32
CA PHE A 447 -10.55 -12.30 -14.57
C PHE A 447 -10.28 -13.69 -14.00
N ILE A 448 -9.53 -14.54 -14.70
CA ILE A 448 -9.10 -15.85 -14.20
C ILE A 448 -8.19 -15.66 -12.97
N GLY A 449 -7.28 -14.69 -13.00
CA GLY A 449 -6.44 -14.34 -11.85
C GLY A 449 -7.27 -13.94 -10.62
N VAL A 450 -8.26 -13.07 -10.80
CA VAL A 450 -9.18 -12.66 -9.72
C VAL A 450 -9.99 -13.87 -9.21
N ALA A 451 -10.52 -14.70 -10.11
CA ALA A 451 -11.24 -15.91 -9.73
C ALA A 451 -10.35 -16.89 -8.95
N ALA A 452 -9.08 -17.02 -9.34
CA ALA A 452 -8.10 -17.85 -8.63
C ALA A 452 -7.86 -17.38 -7.19
N ILE A 453 -7.82 -16.05 -6.95
CA ILE A 453 -7.72 -15.50 -5.59
C ILE A 453 -8.92 -15.91 -4.74
N VAL A 454 -10.14 -15.73 -5.28
CA VAL A 454 -11.38 -16.05 -4.58
C VAL A 454 -11.45 -17.55 -4.25
N ILE A 455 -11.19 -18.40 -5.25
CA ILE A 455 -11.20 -19.86 -5.09
C ILE A 455 -10.14 -20.31 -4.09
N SER A 456 -8.91 -19.80 -4.22
CA SER A 456 -7.81 -20.11 -3.30
C SER A 456 -8.12 -19.65 -1.87
N GLY A 457 -8.70 -18.46 -1.69
CA GLY A 457 -9.14 -17.97 -0.39
C GLY A 457 -10.16 -18.89 0.27
N ILE A 458 -11.17 -19.34 -0.48
CA ILE A 458 -12.19 -20.27 0.00
C ILE A 458 -11.58 -21.64 0.36
N ILE A 459 -10.66 -22.15 -0.45
CA ILE A 459 -9.98 -23.43 -0.20
C ILE A 459 -9.10 -23.33 1.05
N LEU A 460 -8.28 -22.28 1.13
CA LEU A 460 -7.36 -22.06 2.25
C LEU A 460 -8.13 -21.90 3.58
N LYS A 461 -9.25 -21.19 3.59
CA LYS A 461 -10.12 -21.04 4.77
C LYS A 461 -10.56 -22.41 5.35
N LYS A 462 -10.71 -23.44 4.52
CA LYS A 462 -11.10 -24.79 4.95
C LYS A 462 -9.94 -25.65 5.45
N THR A 463 -8.70 -25.22 5.25
CA THR A 463 -7.51 -25.98 5.68
C THR A 463 -7.15 -25.67 7.14
N ARG A 464 -6.65 -26.66 7.89
CA ARG A 464 -6.33 -26.53 9.32
C ARG A 464 -5.45 -25.34 9.69
N PRO A 465 -4.38 -24.98 8.93
CA PRO A 465 -3.54 -23.84 9.28
C PRO A 465 -4.23 -22.48 9.17
N PHE A 466 -5.33 -22.39 8.41
CA PHE A 466 -6.05 -21.16 8.08
C PHE A 466 -7.51 -21.16 8.55
N THR A 467 -7.92 -22.16 9.36
CA THR A 467 -9.24 -22.18 10.00
C THR A 467 -9.36 -21.07 11.03
N GLY A 468 -10.53 -20.46 11.11
CA GLY A 468 -10.85 -19.36 12.03
C GLY A 468 -11.49 -18.18 11.31
N GLU A 469 -12.00 -17.23 12.06
CA GLU A 469 -12.54 -16.00 11.52
C GLU A 469 -11.41 -15.01 11.20
N PRO A 470 -11.52 -14.23 10.11
CA PRO A 470 -10.56 -13.16 9.84
C PRO A 470 -10.60 -12.13 10.97
N ALA A 471 -9.44 -11.56 11.30
CA ALA A 471 -9.33 -10.55 12.35
C ALA A 471 -10.32 -9.41 12.10
N PRO A 472 -10.98 -8.88 13.14
CA PRO A 472 -11.88 -7.75 13.01
C PRO A 472 -11.10 -6.55 12.46
N PHE A 473 -11.61 -5.94 11.41
CA PHE A 473 -11.01 -4.76 10.81
C PHE A 473 -11.46 -3.53 11.57
N VAL A 474 -10.68 -3.14 12.56
CA VAL A 474 -10.86 -1.88 13.31
C VAL A 474 -9.76 -0.94 12.88
N MET A 475 -10.07 0.02 12.02
CA MET A 475 -9.15 1.06 11.58
C MET A 475 -9.78 2.43 11.80
N GLU A 476 -9.03 3.35 12.39
CA GLU A 476 -9.40 4.76 12.36
C GLU A 476 -9.25 5.28 10.94
N LEU A 477 -10.29 5.95 10.45
CA LEU A 477 -10.17 6.70 9.20
C LEU A 477 -9.39 7.98 9.53
N PRO A 478 -8.13 8.11 9.10
CA PRO A 478 -7.37 9.31 9.36
C PRO A 478 -8.06 10.50 8.70
N ALA A 479 -7.99 11.68 9.34
CA ALA A 479 -8.45 12.91 8.68
C ALA A 479 -7.63 13.12 7.39
N TYR A 480 -8.26 13.69 6.35
CA TYR A 480 -7.52 14.03 5.14
C TYR A 480 -6.43 15.05 5.47
N HIS A 481 -5.19 14.72 5.19
CA HIS A 481 -4.07 15.64 5.22
C HIS A 481 -3.93 16.25 3.82
N ILE A 482 -4.35 17.51 3.69
CA ILE A 482 -4.18 18.32 2.47
C ILE A 482 -3.06 19.32 2.71
#